data_d48b347a38d5ad7af45fc3f794c06607
#
_entry.id   d48b347a38d5ad7af45fc3f794c06607
#
_cell.length_a   1.000
_cell.length_b   1.000
_cell.length_c   1.000
_cell.angle_alpha   90.00
_cell.angle_beta   90.00
_cell.angle_gamma   90.00
#
_symmetry.space_group_name_H-M   'P 1'
#
loop_
_entity.id
_entity.type
_entity.pdbx_description
1 polymer ?
#
loop_
_entity_poly.entity_id
_entity_poly.type
_entity_poly.pdbx_seq_one_letter_code
_entity_poly.pdbx_strand_id
1 'polypeptide(L)'
;MVNDIVVGATVKSTLTSIRKAREDVDQTSLRLATGRRVNSALDQPTNFFKSSALQNTAQGYDNLLDGIGLGIRTIQQALTGIETIENILNLAELQVLEAREELERTGSALPDAILADSPVGYFRLNDSDQAIANNLGTLGDGGDGIYTNGVGQTDEILFYGAGGLAATFDGENQFIAVPNDDSINTGGPFPERTVELIFNAETTSGRQVLWEEGGNVNNLNIYIDNGVLRVNGRTTGGGGYGPLDISVPIEAGVTYHVGFTQDTVNERFTGYINGEEFGSEVITGVIGNHPNQNGIGAVNENIYFHDDGPGNAPPRADGTFAFTGAISDVAIYNSIIDGQGFRERYEATSLDLSEQFRLDTQNVLDQIGQVSEDSHIRGINLLEDEDLIVDFNVDRTSKLEVEGAQFTLEDLGLDNIQLQRPSQVEEAIRNIRNAIKEIRDYGTKLATDFAVLTIREDFTNNIINTFESGASDLVDADLNEEGANLLAAQTRLDVATTSLSFSGQSAVSLADVLQGAQGSF
;
A
#
# COMPACT_ATOMS: atom_id res chain seq x y z
N MET A 1 71.06 -77.61 -28.47
CA MET A 1 69.74 -77.92 -28.95
C MET A 1 68.75 -77.46 -27.88
N VAL A 2 67.98 -76.51 -28.16
CA VAL A 2 66.93 -75.98 -27.27
C VAL A 2 65.84 -77.08 -27.28
N ASN A 3 65.71 -77.80 -26.18
CA ASN A 3 64.60 -78.72 -25.98
C ASN A 3 63.29 -77.86 -25.89
N ASP A 4 62.49 -77.88 -26.95
CA ASP A 4 61.13 -77.44 -26.88
C ASP A 4 60.36 -78.28 -25.85
N ILE A 5 60.13 -77.72 -24.69
CA ILE A 5 59.26 -78.32 -23.69
C ILE A 5 57.83 -78.27 -24.26
N VAL A 6 57.40 -79.36 -24.86
CA VAL A 6 56.00 -79.50 -25.28
C VAL A 6 55.15 -79.58 -24.00
N VAL A 7 54.60 -78.46 -23.63
CA VAL A 7 53.63 -78.37 -22.51
C VAL A 7 52.43 -79.24 -22.82
N GLY A 8 52.26 -80.35 -22.05
CA GLY A 8 51.19 -81.31 -22.26
C GLY A 8 49.78 -80.62 -22.28
N ALA A 9 48.84 -81.21 -23.02
CA ALA A 9 47.47 -80.70 -23.17
C ALA A 9 46.80 -80.40 -21.82
N THR A 10 47.09 -81.25 -20.80
CA THR A 10 46.57 -81.04 -19.42
C THR A 10 47.08 -79.80 -18.75
N VAL A 11 48.39 -79.47 -18.89
CA VAL A 11 49.00 -78.27 -18.32
C VAL A 11 48.49 -77.03 -19.01
N LYS A 12 48.30 -77.06 -20.35
CA LYS A 12 47.65 -76.00 -21.10
C LYS A 12 46.21 -75.71 -20.63
N SER A 13 45.43 -76.79 -20.44
CA SER A 13 44.06 -76.75 -19.93
C SER A 13 44.02 -76.14 -18.51
N THR A 14 44.91 -76.55 -17.61
CA THR A 14 45.00 -76.04 -16.23
C THR A 14 45.42 -74.61 -16.22
N LEU A 15 46.40 -74.17 -17.04
CA LEU A 15 46.78 -72.75 -17.17
C LEU A 15 45.65 -71.90 -17.68
N THR A 16 44.85 -72.38 -18.63
CA THR A 16 43.64 -71.68 -19.11
C THR A 16 42.61 -71.55 -17.99
N SER A 17 42.41 -72.61 -17.19
CA SER A 17 41.51 -72.57 -16.03
C SER A 17 41.98 -71.60 -14.94
N ILE A 18 43.31 -71.55 -14.65
CA ILE A 18 43.88 -70.55 -13.71
C ILE A 18 43.69 -69.17 -14.21
N ARG A 19 43.94 -68.87 -15.48
CA ARG A 19 43.71 -67.49 -16.05
C ARG A 19 42.26 -67.07 -15.89
N LYS A 20 41.35 -67.99 -16.28
CA LYS A 20 39.91 -67.69 -16.15
C LYS A 20 39.49 -67.52 -14.70
N ALA A 21 39.95 -68.32 -13.77
CA ALA A 21 39.65 -68.17 -12.35
C ALA A 21 40.21 -66.85 -11.76
N ARG A 22 41.40 -66.43 -12.23
CA ARG A 22 41.94 -65.10 -11.85
C ARG A 22 41.10 -63.97 -12.40
N GLU A 23 40.70 -64.00 -13.68
CA GLU A 23 39.80 -63.01 -14.30
C GLU A 23 38.46 -62.96 -13.55
N ASP A 24 37.89 -64.12 -13.16
CA ASP A 24 36.67 -64.23 -12.37
C ASP A 24 36.86 -63.55 -10.96
N VAL A 25 38.01 -63.82 -10.27
CA VAL A 25 38.36 -63.23 -8.97
C VAL A 25 38.50 -61.68 -9.11
N ASP A 26 39.27 -61.23 -10.09
CA ASP A 26 39.52 -59.79 -10.30
C ASP A 26 38.23 -59.06 -10.63
N GLN A 27 37.38 -59.61 -11.52
CA GLN A 27 36.10 -59.00 -11.89
C GLN A 27 35.11 -59.00 -10.72
N THR A 28 34.99 -60.09 -9.96
CA THR A 28 34.09 -60.18 -8.82
C THR A 28 34.53 -59.23 -7.67
N SER A 29 35.87 -59.16 -7.45
CA SER A 29 36.46 -58.23 -6.49
C SER A 29 36.17 -56.74 -6.87
N LEU A 30 36.28 -56.42 -8.15
CA LEU A 30 35.94 -55.09 -8.65
C LEU A 30 34.45 -54.78 -8.41
N ARG A 31 33.55 -55.71 -8.72
CA ARG A 31 32.09 -55.56 -8.50
C ARG A 31 31.75 -55.40 -7.03
N LEU A 32 32.38 -56.19 -6.15
CA LEU A 32 32.23 -56.03 -4.69
C LEU A 32 32.75 -54.68 -4.20
N ALA A 33 33.92 -54.26 -4.71
CA ALA A 33 34.54 -52.98 -4.30
C ALA A 33 33.75 -51.77 -4.77
N THR A 34 33.10 -51.84 -5.94
CA THR A 34 32.34 -50.75 -6.53
C THR A 34 30.83 -50.80 -6.25
N GLY A 35 30.35 -51.96 -5.79
CA GLY A 35 28.91 -52.22 -5.66
C GLY A 35 28.20 -52.37 -7.02
N ARG A 36 28.94 -52.39 -8.14
CA ARG A 36 28.37 -52.37 -9.48
C ARG A 36 28.72 -53.65 -10.25
N ARG A 37 27.70 -54.26 -10.86
CA ARG A 37 27.85 -55.37 -11.80
C ARG A 37 28.41 -54.89 -13.14
N VAL A 38 28.04 -53.66 -13.55
CA VAL A 38 28.47 -53.01 -14.78
C VAL A 38 29.28 -51.77 -14.44
N ASN A 39 30.61 -51.86 -14.54
CA ASN A 39 31.52 -50.75 -14.19
C ASN A 39 31.94 -49.92 -15.40
N SER A 40 31.85 -50.48 -16.59
CA SER A 40 32.24 -49.81 -17.81
C SER A 40 31.33 -50.18 -18.98
N ALA A 41 31.39 -49.40 -20.06
CA ALA A 41 30.69 -49.70 -21.31
C ALA A 41 31.16 -51.02 -21.96
N LEU A 42 32.35 -51.52 -21.60
CA LEU A 42 32.88 -52.79 -22.10
C LEU A 42 32.24 -54.00 -21.43
N ASP A 43 31.74 -53.85 -20.19
CA ASP A 43 31.11 -54.96 -19.46
C ASP A 43 29.74 -55.32 -20.05
N GLN A 44 28.85 -54.32 -20.15
CA GLN A 44 27.51 -54.43 -20.75
C GLN A 44 27.10 -53.11 -21.37
N PRO A 45 27.43 -52.84 -22.64
CA PRO A 45 27.20 -51.53 -23.29
C PRO A 45 25.75 -51.05 -23.16
N THR A 46 24.79 -51.92 -23.39
CA THR A 46 23.37 -51.58 -23.37
C THR A 46 22.91 -51.10 -22.00
N ASN A 47 23.29 -51.80 -20.92
CA ASN A 47 22.89 -51.42 -19.56
C ASN A 47 23.64 -50.20 -19.08
N PHE A 48 24.94 -50.07 -19.40
CA PHE A 48 25.74 -48.89 -19.09
C PHE A 48 25.15 -47.63 -19.67
N PHE A 49 24.86 -47.58 -20.99
CA PHE A 49 24.33 -46.42 -21.64
C PHE A 49 22.88 -46.10 -21.24
N LYS A 50 22.03 -47.14 -20.97
CA LYS A 50 20.70 -46.93 -20.45
C LYS A 50 20.72 -46.34 -19.03
N SER A 51 21.56 -46.85 -18.12
CA SER A 51 21.73 -46.31 -16.77
C SER A 51 22.22 -44.87 -16.83
N SER A 52 23.24 -44.58 -17.66
CA SER A 52 23.73 -43.23 -17.85
C SER A 52 22.66 -42.26 -18.41
N ALA A 53 21.82 -42.71 -19.34
CA ALA A 53 20.71 -41.92 -19.85
C ALA A 53 19.66 -41.63 -18.77
N LEU A 54 19.31 -42.61 -17.93
CA LEU A 54 18.39 -42.41 -16.81
C LEU A 54 18.96 -41.45 -15.76
N GLN A 55 20.26 -41.56 -15.42
CA GLN A 55 20.94 -40.64 -14.50
C GLN A 55 20.96 -39.21 -15.05
N ASN A 56 21.25 -39.03 -16.34
CA ASN A 56 21.21 -37.70 -16.96
C ASN A 56 19.79 -37.11 -16.96
N THR A 57 18.76 -37.93 -17.09
CA THR A 57 17.37 -37.50 -17.00
C THR A 57 17.03 -37.10 -15.56
N ALA A 58 17.41 -37.89 -14.56
CA ALA A 58 17.25 -37.55 -13.14
C ALA A 58 17.90 -36.19 -12.81
N GLN A 59 19.15 -35.98 -13.25
CA GLN A 59 19.86 -34.73 -13.05
C GLN A 59 19.14 -33.52 -13.72
N GLY A 60 18.50 -33.75 -14.85
CA GLY A 60 17.66 -32.72 -15.49
C GLY A 60 16.47 -32.31 -14.61
N TYR A 61 15.85 -33.29 -13.94
CA TYR A 61 14.76 -33.03 -13.00
C TYR A 61 15.23 -32.40 -11.68
N ASP A 62 16.44 -32.74 -11.18
CA ASP A 62 17.05 -32.07 -10.03
C ASP A 62 17.19 -30.55 -10.25
N ASN A 63 17.64 -30.13 -11.43
CA ASN A 63 17.74 -28.73 -11.78
C ASN A 63 16.37 -28.03 -11.82
N LEU A 64 15.31 -28.76 -12.22
CA LEU A 64 13.93 -28.23 -12.17
C LEU A 64 13.42 -28.14 -10.72
N LEU A 65 13.79 -29.09 -9.88
CA LEU A 65 13.43 -29.09 -8.46
C LEU A 65 13.97 -27.86 -7.73
N ASP A 66 15.19 -27.42 -8.04
CA ASP A 66 15.77 -26.18 -7.53
C ASP A 66 14.94 -24.95 -7.95
N GLY A 67 14.46 -24.94 -9.19
CA GLY A 67 13.57 -23.88 -9.71
C GLY A 67 12.20 -23.87 -9.00
N ILE A 68 11.61 -25.06 -8.80
CA ILE A 68 10.34 -25.20 -8.06
C ILE A 68 10.51 -24.75 -6.62
N GLY A 69 11.59 -25.16 -5.94
CA GLY A 69 11.89 -24.73 -4.58
C GLY A 69 12.14 -23.23 -4.44
N LEU A 70 12.71 -22.58 -5.46
CA LEU A 70 12.81 -21.11 -5.50
C LEU A 70 11.42 -20.47 -5.65
N GLY A 71 10.59 -20.99 -6.54
CA GLY A 71 9.22 -20.54 -6.73
C GLY A 71 8.39 -20.62 -5.45
N ILE A 72 8.48 -21.73 -4.74
CA ILE A 72 7.83 -21.94 -3.44
C ILE A 72 8.25 -20.84 -2.44
N ARG A 73 9.56 -20.56 -2.32
CA ARG A 73 10.05 -19.51 -1.42
C ARG A 73 9.60 -18.11 -1.82
N THR A 74 9.55 -17.83 -3.13
CA THR A 74 9.07 -16.52 -3.64
C THR A 74 7.60 -16.31 -3.28
N ILE A 75 6.74 -17.32 -3.48
CA ILE A 75 5.32 -17.23 -3.09
C ILE A 75 5.17 -17.13 -1.56
N GLN A 76 5.96 -17.87 -0.77
CA GLN A 76 5.93 -17.76 0.69
C GLN A 76 6.28 -16.37 1.17
N GLN A 77 7.27 -15.71 0.57
CA GLN A 77 7.63 -14.34 0.91
C GLN A 77 6.49 -13.38 0.58
N ALA A 78 5.88 -13.51 -0.60
CA ALA A 78 4.73 -12.69 -0.99
C ALA A 78 3.53 -12.90 -0.05
N LEU A 79 3.24 -14.14 0.35
CA LEU A 79 2.18 -14.43 1.34
C LEU A 79 2.47 -13.80 2.71
N THR A 80 3.73 -13.77 3.15
CA THR A 80 4.14 -13.08 4.38
C THR A 80 3.96 -11.57 4.26
N GLY A 81 4.29 -11.00 3.09
CA GLY A 81 4.03 -9.59 2.79
C GLY A 81 2.54 -9.27 2.84
N ILE A 82 1.70 -10.10 2.21
CA ILE A 82 0.23 -9.98 2.23
C ILE A 82 -0.32 -10.00 3.65
N GLU A 83 0.10 -10.95 4.48
CA GLU A 83 -0.34 -11.03 5.89
C GLU A 83 0.06 -9.75 6.66
N THR A 84 1.25 -9.23 6.40
CA THR A 84 1.73 -7.99 7.03
C THR A 84 0.91 -6.78 6.56
N ILE A 85 0.64 -6.65 5.25
CA ILE A 85 -0.19 -5.57 4.70
C ILE A 85 -1.63 -5.67 5.24
N GLU A 86 -2.20 -6.86 5.33
CA GLU A 86 -3.53 -7.07 5.94
C GLU A 86 -3.56 -6.60 7.41
N ASN A 87 -2.51 -6.87 8.18
CA ASN A 87 -2.40 -6.40 9.56
C ASN A 87 -2.29 -4.86 9.64
N ILE A 88 -1.57 -4.22 8.72
CA ILE A 88 -1.48 -2.76 8.61
C ILE A 88 -2.86 -2.17 8.28
N LEU A 89 -3.57 -2.73 7.31
CA LEU A 89 -4.92 -2.29 6.94
C LEU A 89 -5.93 -2.46 8.08
N ASN A 90 -5.88 -3.57 8.82
CA ASN A 90 -6.72 -3.78 10.00
C ASN A 90 -6.41 -2.75 11.11
N LEU A 91 -5.12 -2.39 11.29
CA LEU A 91 -4.73 -1.34 12.23
C LEU A 91 -5.24 0.03 11.78
N ALA A 92 -5.13 0.36 10.50
CA ALA A 92 -5.69 1.59 9.94
C ALA A 92 -7.22 1.65 10.09
N GLU A 93 -7.95 0.54 9.86
CA GLU A 93 -9.39 0.47 10.09
C GLU A 93 -9.73 0.77 11.56
N LEU A 94 -8.99 0.19 12.51
CA LEU A 94 -9.20 0.44 13.93
C LEU A 94 -8.97 1.91 14.29
N GLN A 95 -7.92 2.54 13.74
CA GLN A 95 -7.66 3.97 13.95
C GLN A 95 -8.78 4.85 13.41
N VAL A 96 -9.30 4.56 12.21
CA VAL A 96 -10.42 5.32 11.63
C VAL A 96 -11.72 5.09 12.43
N LEU A 97 -11.96 3.91 12.98
CA LEU A 97 -13.10 3.65 13.86
C LEU A 97 -12.97 4.39 15.19
N GLU A 98 -11.78 4.45 15.77
CA GLU A 98 -11.49 5.24 16.98
C GLU A 98 -11.66 6.74 16.70
N ALA A 99 -11.16 7.20 15.54
CA ALA A 99 -11.36 8.57 15.09
C ALA A 99 -12.84 8.93 15.03
N ARG A 100 -13.69 8.08 14.44
CA ARG A 100 -15.13 8.29 14.38
C ARG A 100 -15.74 8.51 15.77
N GLU A 101 -15.46 7.60 16.70
CA GLU A 101 -16.02 7.67 18.06
C GLU A 101 -15.57 8.94 18.80
N GLU A 102 -14.30 9.30 18.68
CA GLU A 102 -13.73 10.46 19.36
C GLU A 102 -14.22 11.78 18.73
N LEU A 103 -14.30 11.85 17.40
CA LEU A 103 -14.80 13.01 16.69
C LEU A 103 -16.31 13.25 16.94
N GLU A 104 -17.12 12.17 17.02
CA GLU A 104 -18.54 12.27 17.40
C GLU A 104 -18.69 12.78 18.85
N ARG A 105 -17.79 12.39 19.74
CA ARG A 105 -17.81 12.80 21.15
C ARG A 105 -17.41 14.25 21.35
N THR A 106 -16.41 14.74 20.61
CA THR A 106 -15.81 16.07 20.83
C THR A 106 -16.47 17.17 19.98
N GLY A 107 -17.01 16.86 18.82
CA GLY A 107 -17.43 17.80 17.80
C GLY A 107 -18.76 18.54 18.02
N SER A 108 -19.43 18.48 19.19
CA SER A 108 -20.76 19.07 19.38
C SER A 108 -20.81 20.43 20.09
N ALA A 109 -19.66 21.03 20.38
CA ALA A 109 -19.58 22.19 21.27
C ALA A 109 -19.57 23.56 20.57
N LEU A 110 -19.37 23.63 19.24
CA LEU A 110 -19.22 24.91 18.54
C LEU A 110 -20.44 25.85 18.66
N PRO A 111 -21.69 25.42 18.43
CA PRO A 111 -22.84 26.32 18.55
C PRO A 111 -22.99 26.92 19.95
N ASP A 112 -22.72 26.13 21.00
CA ASP A 112 -22.78 26.60 22.38
C ASP A 112 -21.67 27.64 22.66
N ALA A 113 -20.46 27.42 22.14
CA ALA A 113 -19.34 28.37 22.24
C ALA A 113 -19.65 29.69 21.51
N ILE A 114 -20.24 29.64 20.31
CA ILE A 114 -20.67 30.83 19.56
C ILE A 114 -21.74 31.61 20.34
N LEU A 115 -22.79 30.93 20.82
CA LEU A 115 -23.91 31.57 21.53
C LEU A 115 -23.49 32.15 22.89
N ALA A 116 -22.47 31.56 23.55
CA ALA A 116 -21.96 32.07 24.83
C ALA A 116 -21.44 33.50 24.74
N ASP A 117 -20.92 33.93 23.58
CA ASP A 117 -20.40 35.26 23.32
C ASP A 117 -21.45 36.24 22.72
N SER A 118 -22.71 35.83 22.71
CA SER A 118 -23.87 36.68 22.35
C SER A 118 -23.71 37.37 20.99
N PRO A 119 -23.55 36.63 19.88
CA PRO A 119 -23.46 37.24 18.53
C PRO A 119 -24.71 38.04 18.21
N VAL A 120 -24.56 39.12 17.43
CA VAL A 120 -25.70 39.87 16.91
C VAL A 120 -26.42 39.13 15.81
N GLY A 121 -25.67 38.46 14.95
CA GLY A 121 -26.16 37.52 13.93
C GLY A 121 -25.49 36.18 14.08
N TYR A 122 -26.25 35.07 14.09
CA TYR A 122 -25.73 33.74 14.02
C TYR A 122 -26.63 32.87 13.15
N PHE A 123 -26.09 32.43 12.01
CA PHE A 123 -26.77 31.67 11.00
C PHE A 123 -26.11 30.30 10.92
N ARG A 124 -26.79 29.24 11.40
CA ARG A 124 -26.28 27.87 11.28
C ARG A 124 -26.39 27.30 9.87
N LEU A 125 -27.32 27.84 9.08
CA LEU A 125 -27.62 27.45 7.71
C LEU A 125 -28.03 25.96 7.57
N ASN A 126 -28.67 25.46 8.64
CA ASN A 126 -29.23 24.10 8.72
C ASN A 126 -30.76 24.11 8.74
N ASP A 127 -31.37 25.13 8.20
CA ASP A 127 -32.80 25.36 8.21
C ASP A 127 -33.55 24.34 7.34
N SER A 128 -34.63 23.78 7.86
CA SER A 128 -35.49 22.87 7.09
C SER A 128 -36.33 23.58 6.03
N ASP A 129 -36.56 24.88 6.20
CA ASP A 129 -37.23 25.77 5.25
C ASP A 129 -36.17 26.59 4.51
N GLN A 130 -35.92 26.25 3.24
CA GLN A 130 -34.95 26.94 2.38
C GLN A 130 -35.40 28.35 1.92
N ALA A 131 -36.35 28.93 2.58
CA ALA A 131 -36.74 30.32 2.35
C ALA A 131 -36.09 31.27 3.35
N ILE A 132 -35.93 30.86 4.61
CA ILE A 132 -35.48 31.69 5.71
C ILE A 132 -34.25 31.10 6.36
N ALA A 133 -33.14 31.84 6.41
CA ALA A 133 -31.96 31.53 7.21
C ALA A 133 -32.17 32.11 8.62
N ASN A 134 -32.57 31.27 9.58
CA ASN A 134 -32.89 31.69 10.93
C ASN A 134 -31.69 32.29 11.63
N ASN A 135 -31.87 33.46 12.22
CA ASN A 135 -30.88 34.13 13.06
C ASN A 135 -31.05 33.69 14.53
N LEU A 136 -30.08 32.95 15.05
CA LEU A 136 -30.02 32.51 16.46
C LEU A 136 -29.32 33.55 17.37
N GLY A 137 -28.79 34.63 16.78
CA GLY A 137 -28.15 35.71 17.52
C GLY A 137 -29.13 36.62 18.24
N THR A 138 -28.61 37.67 18.86
CA THR A 138 -29.40 38.59 19.71
C THR A 138 -30.42 39.41 18.96
N LEU A 139 -30.32 39.53 17.62
CA LEU A 139 -31.36 40.19 16.80
C LEU A 139 -32.62 39.34 16.65
N GLY A 140 -32.53 38.02 16.84
CA GLY A 140 -33.64 37.09 16.63
C GLY A 140 -34.24 37.20 15.23
N ASP A 141 -35.55 36.91 15.10
CA ASP A 141 -36.29 36.89 13.83
C ASP A 141 -36.16 38.22 12.99
N GLY A 142 -35.85 39.34 13.64
CA GLY A 142 -35.61 40.62 12.94
C GLY A 142 -34.33 40.66 12.10
N GLY A 143 -33.40 39.75 12.38
CA GLY A 143 -32.16 39.58 11.66
C GLY A 143 -32.12 38.38 10.75
N ASP A 144 -33.27 37.68 10.51
CA ASP A 144 -33.32 36.52 9.65
C ASP A 144 -32.87 36.81 8.21
N GLY A 145 -32.05 35.92 7.67
CA GLY A 145 -31.62 35.97 6.28
C GLY A 145 -32.64 35.34 5.34
N ILE A 146 -32.51 35.64 4.04
CA ILE A 146 -33.38 35.08 2.98
C ILE A 146 -32.51 34.28 2.01
N TYR A 147 -32.80 32.99 1.85
CA TYR A 147 -32.20 32.15 0.82
C TYR A 147 -32.66 32.63 -0.57
N THR A 148 -31.71 32.99 -1.43
CA THR A 148 -31.97 33.63 -2.72
C THR A 148 -31.46 32.76 -3.88
N ASN A 149 -32.24 32.72 -4.96
CA ASN A 149 -31.93 31.98 -6.20
C ASN A 149 -31.73 30.47 -6.03
N GLY A 150 -32.39 29.87 -5.02
CA GLY A 150 -32.39 28.40 -4.87
C GLY A 150 -31.11 27.85 -4.25
N VAL A 151 -30.53 28.59 -3.29
CA VAL A 151 -29.47 28.04 -2.44
C VAL A 151 -29.89 26.66 -1.93
N GLY A 152 -29.06 25.64 -2.17
CA GLY A 152 -29.33 24.28 -1.77
C GLY A 152 -28.99 24.00 -0.31
N GLN A 153 -29.24 22.78 0.10
CA GLN A 153 -28.75 22.27 1.38
C GLN A 153 -28.15 20.88 1.15
N THR A 154 -27.11 20.57 1.89
CA THR A 154 -26.56 19.24 1.95
C THR A 154 -26.87 18.61 3.31
N ASP A 155 -27.19 17.34 3.32
CA ASP A 155 -27.22 16.50 4.53
C ASP A 155 -25.80 16.04 4.91
N GLU A 156 -24.81 16.41 4.12
CA GLU A 156 -23.41 16.20 4.40
C GLU A 156 -22.92 17.23 5.43
N ILE A 157 -22.64 16.79 6.63
CA ILE A 157 -22.12 17.59 7.72
C ILE A 157 -20.69 18.02 7.39
N LEU A 158 -20.38 19.33 7.44
CA LEU A 158 -19.05 19.87 7.13
C LEU A 158 -17.98 19.47 8.17
N PHE A 159 -18.42 19.27 9.41
CA PHE A 159 -17.58 18.84 10.53
C PHE A 159 -18.47 18.20 11.60
N TYR A 160 -17.90 17.46 12.53
CA TYR A 160 -18.67 16.66 13.49
C TYR A 160 -19.60 17.48 14.40
N GLY A 161 -19.28 18.76 14.67
CA GLY A 161 -20.10 19.65 15.50
C GLY A 161 -21.20 20.42 14.76
N ALA A 162 -21.29 20.32 13.44
CA ALA A 162 -22.25 21.12 12.65
C ALA A 162 -23.72 20.80 12.96
N GLY A 163 -24.00 19.61 13.47
CA GLY A 163 -25.33 19.23 13.97
C GLY A 163 -26.42 19.22 12.92
N GLY A 164 -26.12 18.93 11.65
CA GLY A 164 -27.14 18.80 10.62
C GLY A 164 -26.73 19.25 9.23
N LEU A 165 -27.55 20.08 8.61
CA LEU A 165 -27.38 20.56 7.23
C LEU A 165 -26.40 21.74 7.14
N ALA A 166 -25.87 21.97 5.94
CA ALA A 166 -25.18 23.22 5.58
C ALA A 166 -25.78 23.77 4.28
N ALA A 167 -25.67 25.09 4.06
CA ALA A 167 -26.08 25.69 2.81
C ALA A 167 -25.09 25.39 1.70
N THR A 168 -25.58 25.01 0.51
CA THR A 168 -24.77 24.75 -0.69
C THR A 168 -25.02 25.80 -1.77
N PHE A 169 -23.94 26.17 -2.43
CA PHE A 169 -23.89 27.19 -3.46
C PHE A 169 -23.27 26.62 -4.74
N ASP A 170 -23.87 26.93 -5.90
CA ASP A 170 -23.49 26.37 -7.21
C ASP A 170 -22.50 27.24 -8.02
N GLY A 171 -22.12 28.41 -7.48
CA GLY A 171 -21.21 29.32 -8.16
C GLY A 171 -21.86 30.20 -9.24
N GLU A 172 -23.19 30.16 -9.41
CA GLU A 172 -23.87 30.96 -10.44
C GLU A 172 -24.37 32.31 -9.89
N ASN A 173 -25.40 32.31 -9.05
CA ASN A 173 -25.99 33.52 -8.50
C ASN A 173 -26.70 33.31 -7.16
N GLN A 174 -26.41 32.22 -6.50
CA GLN A 174 -27.01 31.85 -5.22
C GLN A 174 -26.35 32.64 -4.08
N PHE A 175 -27.14 33.14 -3.16
CA PHE A 175 -26.67 33.80 -1.95
C PHE A 175 -27.77 33.84 -0.88
N ILE A 176 -27.35 34.17 0.35
CA ILE A 176 -28.28 34.45 1.44
C ILE A 176 -28.22 35.97 1.68
N ALA A 177 -29.36 36.65 1.51
CA ALA A 177 -29.48 38.04 1.81
C ALA A 177 -29.69 38.24 3.30
N VAL A 178 -28.73 38.87 3.99
CA VAL A 178 -28.85 39.26 5.40
C VAL A 178 -29.33 40.71 5.48
N PRO A 179 -30.38 41.00 6.26
CA PRO A 179 -31.00 42.32 6.27
C PRO A 179 -30.09 43.39 6.87
N ASN A 180 -30.31 44.63 6.48
CA ASN A 180 -29.72 45.77 7.14
C ASN A 180 -30.28 45.96 8.56
N ASP A 181 -29.40 46.17 9.52
CA ASP A 181 -29.76 46.46 10.91
C ASP A 181 -28.74 47.40 11.57
N ASP A 182 -29.19 48.19 12.54
CA ASP A 182 -28.32 49.12 13.26
C ASP A 182 -27.20 48.39 14.05
N SER A 183 -27.38 47.12 14.38
CA SER A 183 -26.36 46.30 15.05
C SER A 183 -25.42 45.59 14.06
N ILE A 184 -25.78 45.54 12.77
CA ILE A 184 -24.96 44.93 11.74
C ILE A 184 -24.19 45.99 10.96
N ASN A 185 -24.87 46.87 10.23
CA ASN A 185 -24.22 47.74 9.25
C ASN A 185 -24.73 49.18 9.19
N THR A 186 -25.98 49.49 9.61
CA THR A 186 -26.57 50.82 9.46
C THR A 186 -26.36 51.74 10.66
N GLY A 187 -26.14 51.19 11.86
CA GLY A 187 -26.06 51.97 13.09
C GLY A 187 -24.68 52.53 13.45
N GLY A 188 -23.61 52.14 12.79
CA GLY A 188 -22.21 52.49 13.11
C GLY A 188 -21.94 53.89 13.67
N PRO A 189 -20.72 54.24 14.08
CA PRO A 189 -19.47 53.46 13.88
C PRO A 189 -19.34 52.25 14.82
N PHE A 190 -18.73 51.20 14.30
CA PHE A 190 -18.45 49.96 15.04
C PHE A 190 -16.97 49.93 15.46
N PRO A 191 -16.66 50.16 16.76
CA PRO A 191 -15.26 50.14 17.23
C PRO A 191 -14.68 48.74 17.28
N GLU A 192 -15.52 47.74 17.49
CA GLU A 192 -15.16 46.35 17.58
C GLU A 192 -16.07 45.51 16.67
N ARG A 193 -15.51 44.59 15.95
CA ARG A 193 -16.24 43.67 15.10
C ARG A 193 -15.50 42.32 15.02
N THR A 194 -16.24 41.26 15.14
CA THR A 194 -15.75 39.91 14.79
C THR A 194 -16.75 39.28 13.83
N VAL A 195 -16.24 38.61 12.83
CA VAL A 195 -17.01 37.71 11.96
C VAL A 195 -16.29 36.40 11.83
N GLU A 196 -17.02 35.30 11.91
CA GLU A 196 -16.51 33.96 11.69
C GLU A 196 -17.50 33.13 10.87
N LEU A 197 -16.98 32.15 10.14
CA LEU A 197 -17.77 31.16 9.41
C LEU A 197 -16.98 29.87 9.17
N ILE A 198 -17.70 28.81 8.81
CA ILE A 198 -17.10 27.57 8.35
C ILE A 198 -17.51 27.33 6.91
N PHE A 199 -16.54 26.95 6.08
CA PHE A 199 -16.80 26.67 4.68
C PHE A 199 -15.98 25.48 4.17
N ASN A 200 -16.48 24.85 3.10
CA ASN A 200 -15.76 23.89 2.26
C ASN A 200 -15.96 24.30 0.80
N ALA A 201 -14.88 24.67 0.12
CA ALA A 201 -14.92 25.09 -1.28
C ALA A 201 -14.70 23.89 -2.21
N GLU A 202 -15.63 23.64 -3.15
CA GLU A 202 -15.43 22.63 -4.18
C GLU A 202 -14.33 23.02 -5.18
N THR A 203 -14.18 24.33 -5.40
CA THR A 203 -13.12 24.91 -6.22
C THR A 203 -12.63 26.22 -5.60
N THR A 204 -11.35 26.49 -5.73
CA THR A 204 -10.73 27.75 -5.27
C THR A 204 -10.37 28.68 -6.43
N SER A 205 -10.79 28.32 -7.65
CA SER A 205 -10.52 29.13 -8.85
C SER A 205 -11.48 30.32 -8.97
N GLY A 206 -10.97 31.42 -9.50
CA GLY A 206 -11.74 32.66 -9.62
C GLY A 206 -11.92 33.39 -8.29
N ARG A 207 -12.75 34.42 -8.34
CA ARG A 207 -13.14 35.19 -7.13
C ARG A 207 -14.51 34.71 -6.65
N GLN A 208 -14.63 34.39 -5.36
CA GLN A 208 -15.83 33.83 -4.75
C GLN A 208 -16.02 34.43 -3.36
N VAL A 209 -17.17 35.06 -3.12
CA VAL A 209 -17.49 35.69 -1.83
C VAL A 209 -18.07 34.65 -0.87
N LEU A 210 -17.50 34.57 0.32
CA LEU A 210 -18.01 33.74 1.41
C LEU A 210 -18.98 34.54 2.30
N TRP A 211 -18.56 35.73 2.68
CA TRP A 211 -19.37 36.68 3.46
C TRP A 211 -18.97 38.11 3.09
N GLU A 212 -19.94 39.00 3.07
CA GLU A 212 -19.71 40.44 2.90
C GLU A 212 -20.72 41.26 3.69
N GLU A 213 -20.21 42.38 4.25
CA GLU A 213 -20.93 43.46 4.86
C GLU A 213 -20.68 44.69 3.98
N GLY A 214 -21.59 44.87 3.00
CA GLY A 214 -21.34 45.61 1.79
C GLY A 214 -21.25 47.11 1.94
N GLY A 215 -20.65 47.74 0.94
CA GLY A 215 -20.56 49.16 0.80
C GLY A 215 -19.58 49.61 -0.27
N ASN A 216 -19.90 50.70 -0.95
CA ASN A 216 -19.00 51.31 -1.93
C ASN A 216 -17.77 51.98 -1.30
N VAL A 217 -17.86 52.26 -0.01
CA VAL A 217 -16.96 53.18 0.71
C VAL A 217 -16.45 52.52 1.99
N ASN A 218 -17.35 51.95 2.75
CA ASN A 218 -17.08 51.19 3.97
C ASN A 218 -17.54 49.76 3.74
N ASN A 219 -16.70 48.80 3.99
CA ASN A 219 -17.05 47.39 3.86
C ASN A 219 -16.11 46.48 4.65
N LEU A 220 -16.60 45.29 4.95
CA LEU A 220 -15.85 44.16 5.47
C LEU A 220 -16.22 42.92 4.65
N ASN A 221 -15.27 42.07 4.32
CA ASN A 221 -15.58 40.86 3.59
C ASN A 221 -14.55 39.72 3.79
N ILE A 222 -15.02 38.51 3.54
CA ILE A 222 -14.22 37.28 3.45
C ILE A 222 -14.50 36.67 2.08
N TYR A 223 -13.46 36.42 1.30
CA TYR A 223 -13.60 35.85 -0.05
C TYR A 223 -12.39 35.05 -0.48
N ILE A 224 -12.58 34.19 -1.47
CA ILE A 224 -11.52 33.44 -2.15
C ILE A 224 -11.14 34.21 -3.42
N ASP A 225 -9.84 34.23 -3.75
CA ASP A 225 -9.34 34.80 -5.01
C ASP A 225 -8.21 33.91 -5.56
N ASN A 226 -8.54 33.02 -6.49
CA ASN A 226 -7.58 32.10 -7.17
C ASN A 226 -6.67 31.31 -6.20
N GLY A 227 -7.27 30.55 -5.30
CA GLY A 227 -6.56 29.67 -4.35
C GLY A 227 -6.11 30.36 -3.07
N VAL A 228 -6.47 31.64 -2.89
CA VAL A 228 -6.10 32.45 -1.72
C VAL A 228 -7.37 32.95 -1.01
N LEU A 229 -7.50 32.59 0.26
CA LEU A 229 -8.51 33.18 1.14
C LEU A 229 -8.05 34.58 1.54
N ARG A 230 -8.96 35.59 1.45
CA ARG A 230 -8.70 36.96 1.81
C ARG A 230 -9.73 37.48 2.81
N VAL A 231 -9.23 38.22 3.76
CA VAL A 231 -10.05 39.08 4.64
C VAL A 231 -9.71 40.52 4.34
N ASN A 232 -10.71 41.27 3.96
CA ASN A 232 -10.54 42.67 3.52
C ASN A 232 -11.43 43.60 4.34
N GLY A 233 -10.92 44.78 4.63
CA GLY A 233 -11.66 45.81 5.31
C GLY A 233 -11.29 47.21 4.80
N ARG A 234 -12.27 48.07 4.70
CA ARG A 234 -12.09 49.46 4.29
C ARG A 234 -13.11 50.39 4.91
N THR A 235 -12.65 51.56 5.27
CA THR A 235 -13.54 52.69 5.59
C THR A 235 -12.96 53.98 5.05
N THR A 236 -13.81 54.88 4.55
CA THR A 236 -13.41 56.18 4.06
C THR A 236 -14.15 57.28 4.85
N GLY A 237 -13.44 58.16 5.48
CA GLY A 237 -13.99 59.22 6.31
C GLY A 237 -12.95 59.70 7.31
N GLY A 238 -13.22 60.78 8.09
CA GLY A 238 -12.23 61.34 9.01
C GLY A 238 -11.70 60.34 10.03
N GLY A 239 -10.53 59.74 9.74
CA GLY A 239 -9.93 58.66 10.52
C GLY A 239 -10.17 57.27 9.95
N GLY A 240 -10.56 57.15 8.66
CA GLY A 240 -10.74 55.87 8.00
C GLY A 240 -9.44 55.12 7.73
N TYR A 241 -9.54 53.82 7.49
CA TYR A 241 -8.45 52.91 7.20
C TYR A 241 -8.65 52.13 5.88
N GLY A 242 -7.62 51.54 5.41
CA GLY A 242 -7.64 50.57 4.31
C GLY A 242 -7.30 51.16 2.93
N PRO A 243 -7.35 50.33 1.88
CA PRO A 243 -7.81 48.95 1.96
C PRO A 243 -6.87 48.07 2.77
N LEU A 244 -7.42 47.23 3.64
CA LEU A 244 -6.71 46.15 4.35
C LEU A 244 -6.88 44.88 3.55
N ASP A 245 -5.83 44.06 3.51
CA ASP A 245 -5.87 42.79 2.79
C ASP A 245 -4.94 41.74 3.44
N ILE A 246 -5.52 40.94 4.28
CA ILE A 246 -4.83 39.83 4.91
C ILE A 246 -5.20 38.55 4.17
N SER A 247 -4.21 37.72 3.82
CA SER A 247 -4.45 36.59 2.95
C SER A 247 -3.65 35.35 3.30
N VAL A 248 -4.21 34.15 2.99
CA VAL A 248 -3.59 32.82 3.21
C VAL A 248 -3.99 31.88 2.09
N PRO A 249 -3.07 31.01 1.59
CA PRO A 249 -3.42 29.97 0.64
C PRO A 249 -4.38 28.94 1.24
N ILE A 250 -5.31 28.43 0.43
CA ILE A 250 -6.25 27.36 0.80
C ILE A 250 -6.37 26.32 -0.33
N GLU A 251 -6.88 25.14 0.01
CA GLU A 251 -7.09 24.02 -0.91
C GLU A 251 -8.59 23.73 -1.08
N ALA A 252 -8.97 23.24 -2.26
CA ALA A 252 -10.33 22.79 -2.53
C ALA A 252 -10.64 21.47 -1.80
N GLY A 253 -11.90 21.29 -1.38
CA GLY A 253 -12.36 20.09 -0.68
C GLY A 253 -12.00 20.03 0.81
N VAL A 254 -11.22 20.99 1.32
CA VAL A 254 -10.86 21.08 2.74
C VAL A 254 -11.85 22.00 3.48
N THR A 255 -12.28 21.59 4.68
CA THR A 255 -13.12 22.41 5.54
C THR A 255 -12.27 23.35 6.39
N TYR A 256 -12.59 24.63 6.37
CA TYR A 256 -11.88 25.68 7.12
C TYR A 256 -12.84 26.40 8.06
N HIS A 257 -12.37 26.71 9.26
CA HIS A 257 -12.92 27.73 10.14
C HIS A 257 -12.14 29.03 9.89
N VAL A 258 -12.81 30.08 9.47
CA VAL A 258 -12.19 31.37 9.17
C VAL A 258 -12.92 32.48 9.90
N GLY A 259 -12.18 33.50 10.27
CA GLY A 259 -12.76 34.73 10.78
C GLY A 259 -11.78 35.89 10.82
N PHE A 260 -12.28 37.04 11.23
CA PHE A 260 -11.45 38.22 11.48
C PHE A 260 -11.96 39.02 12.67
N THR A 261 -11.08 39.83 13.24
CA THR A 261 -11.42 40.84 14.21
C THR A 261 -11.00 42.22 13.72
N GLN A 262 -11.86 43.19 13.93
CA GLN A 262 -11.55 44.62 13.87
C GLN A 262 -11.59 45.17 15.30
N ASP A 263 -10.45 45.59 15.81
CA ASP A 263 -10.27 46.13 17.16
C ASP A 263 -9.64 47.53 17.07
N THR A 264 -10.45 48.56 17.22
CA THR A 264 -9.96 49.94 17.15
C THR A 264 -9.34 50.42 18.46
N VAL A 265 -9.55 49.71 19.56
CA VAL A 265 -8.92 50.00 20.87
C VAL A 265 -7.45 49.63 20.83
N ASN A 266 -7.13 48.46 20.23
CA ASN A 266 -5.77 47.98 20.04
C ASN A 266 -5.20 48.31 18.65
N GLU A 267 -5.94 49.09 17.85
CA GLU A 267 -5.55 49.50 16.48
C GLU A 267 -5.19 48.32 15.56
N ARG A 268 -5.97 47.23 15.61
CA ARG A 268 -5.64 45.98 14.95
C ARG A 268 -6.80 45.43 14.14
N PHE A 269 -6.49 44.99 12.91
CA PHE A 269 -7.34 44.15 12.09
C PHE A 269 -6.62 42.80 11.91
N THR A 270 -7.22 41.69 12.32
CA THR A 270 -6.54 40.39 12.41
C THR A 270 -7.38 39.31 11.75
N GLY A 271 -6.76 38.50 10.89
CA GLY A 271 -7.37 37.33 10.27
C GLY A 271 -6.99 36.03 10.97
N TYR A 272 -7.95 35.15 11.12
CA TYR A 272 -7.79 33.82 11.74
C TYR A 272 -8.25 32.73 10.77
N ILE A 273 -7.50 31.65 10.73
CA ILE A 273 -7.87 30.42 10.03
C ILE A 273 -7.55 29.22 10.93
N ASN A 274 -8.50 28.31 11.08
CA ASN A 274 -8.34 27.09 11.88
C ASN A 274 -7.75 27.38 13.29
N GLY A 275 -8.27 28.42 13.95
CA GLY A 275 -7.85 28.81 15.30
C GLY A 275 -6.54 29.58 15.39
N GLU A 276 -5.81 29.75 14.29
CA GLU A 276 -4.50 30.43 14.27
C GLU A 276 -4.57 31.78 13.53
N GLU A 277 -3.83 32.78 14.03
CA GLU A 277 -3.66 34.06 13.34
C GLU A 277 -2.82 33.87 12.07
N PHE A 278 -3.36 34.23 10.88
CA PHE A 278 -2.61 34.15 9.64
C PHE A 278 -2.10 35.51 9.16
N GLY A 279 -2.51 36.59 9.82
CA GLY A 279 -2.01 37.95 9.53
C GLY A 279 -2.74 39.02 10.28
N SER A 280 -2.11 40.18 10.40
CA SER A 280 -2.74 41.38 10.96
C SER A 280 -2.19 42.66 10.37
N GLU A 281 -3.05 43.68 10.32
CA GLU A 281 -2.73 45.06 9.87
C GLU A 281 -3.15 46.08 10.90
N VAL A 282 -2.47 47.23 10.88
CA VAL A 282 -2.78 48.36 11.78
C VAL A 282 -3.94 49.17 11.23
N ILE A 283 -4.94 49.44 12.07
CA ILE A 283 -6.07 50.32 11.76
C ILE A 283 -6.05 51.55 12.65
N THR A 284 -6.41 52.70 12.08
CA THR A 284 -6.43 53.97 12.79
C THR A 284 -7.82 54.60 12.87
N GLY A 285 -8.84 53.86 12.43
CA GLY A 285 -10.21 54.34 12.38
C GLY A 285 -11.23 53.25 12.65
N VAL A 286 -12.48 53.60 12.68
CA VAL A 286 -13.63 52.73 12.88
C VAL A 286 -14.39 52.54 11.58
N ILE A 287 -15.00 51.38 11.38
CA ILE A 287 -15.90 51.20 10.25
C ILE A 287 -17.16 52.07 10.50
N GLY A 288 -17.47 52.95 9.52
CA GLY A 288 -18.68 53.73 9.53
C GLY A 288 -19.88 52.92 9.08
N ASN A 289 -21.08 53.55 9.23
CA ASN A 289 -22.27 52.92 8.68
C ASN A 289 -22.15 52.73 7.15
N HIS A 290 -22.75 51.65 6.65
CA HIS A 290 -22.72 51.27 5.25
C HIS A 290 -24.06 50.59 4.92
N PRO A 291 -25.01 51.33 4.34
CA PRO A 291 -26.40 50.88 4.23
C PRO A 291 -26.68 49.98 3.05
N ASN A 292 -25.66 49.48 2.36
CA ASN A 292 -25.85 48.41 1.39
C ASN A 292 -26.11 47.07 2.12
N GLN A 293 -26.81 46.17 1.45
CA GLN A 293 -27.19 44.90 2.06
C GLN A 293 -25.98 43.98 2.27
N ASN A 294 -26.14 42.97 3.12
CA ASN A 294 -25.11 42.03 3.47
C ASN A 294 -25.38 40.69 2.78
N GLY A 295 -24.33 39.94 2.42
CA GLY A 295 -24.44 38.71 1.68
C GLY A 295 -23.59 37.55 2.22
N ILE A 296 -24.14 36.35 2.17
CA ILE A 296 -23.39 35.09 2.39
C ILE A 296 -23.43 34.30 1.08
N GLY A 297 -22.26 33.87 0.58
CA GLY A 297 -22.13 33.06 -0.63
C GLY A 297 -22.05 33.86 -1.94
N ALA A 298 -22.43 35.12 -1.99
CA ALA A 298 -22.19 36.03 -3.12
C ALA A 298 -22.40 37.49 -2.70
N VAL A 299 -22.13 38.40 -3.62
CA VAL A 299 -22.38 39.82 -3.43
C VAL A 299 -23.88 40.10 -3.36
N ASN A 300 -24.28 40.93 -2.37
CA ASN A 300 -25.61 41.48 -2.26
C ASN A 300 -25.51 43.05 -2.30
N GLU A 301 -25.75 43.62 -3.45
CA GLU A 301 -25.57 45.01 -3.88
C GLU A 301 -24.11 45.39 -4.21
N ASN A 302 -23.32 45.89 -3.28
CA ASN A 302 -21.99 46.46 -3.58
C ASN A 302 -20.94 46.03 -2.55
N ILE A 303 -19.76 45.74 -3.05
CA ILE A 303 -18.60 45.31 -2.28
C ILE A 303 -17.32 45.96 -2.83
N TYR A 304 -16.33 46.16 -1.99
CA TYR A 304 -14.98 46.61 -2.35
C TYR A 304 -13.98 45.49 -2.14
N PHE A 305 -13.20 45.16 -3.18
CA PHE A 305 -12.13 44.17 -3.10
C PHE A 305 -10.75 44.83 -2.96
N HIS A 306 -9.76 44.10 -2.53
CA HIS A 306 -8.39 44.56 -2.29
C HIS A 306 -7.73 45.24 -3.51
N ASP A 307 -8.09 44.87 -4.72
CA ASP A 307 -7.55 45.35 -5.99
C ASP A 307 -8.42 46.41 -6.68
N ASP A 308 -9.53 46.79 -6.09
CA ASP A 308 -10.31 47.94 -6.56
C ASP A 308 -9.49 49.22 -6.34
N GLY A 309 -9.48 50.09 -7.32
CA GLY A 309 -8.72 51.32 -7.28
C GLY A 309 -9.19 52.34 -6.21
N PRO A 310 -8.46 53.42 -5.99
CA PRO A 310 -8.89 54.45 -5.04
C PRO A 310 -10.22 55.08 -5.46
N GLY A 311 -11.13 55.21 -4.52
CA GLY A 311 -12.47 55.77 -4.77
C GLY A 311 -13.58 54.81 -4.32
N ASN A 312 -14.76 54.96 -4.90
CA ASN A 312 -15.87 54.05 -4.64
C ASN A 312 -15.67 52.76 -5.38
N ALA A 313 -16.13 51.63 -4.81
CA ALA A 313 -16.19 50.36 -5.52
C ALA A 313 -16.97 50.48 -6.84
N PRO A 314 -16.58 49.77 -7.89
CA PRO A 314 -17.41 49.69 -9.09
C PRO A 314 -18.75 49.02 -8.74
N PRO A 315 -19.87 49.45 -9.37
CA PRO A 315 -21.16 48.81 -9.15
C PRO A 315 -21.11 47.33 -9.50
N ARG A 316 -21.67 46.49 -8.63
CA ARG A 316 -21.79 45.07 -8.82
C ARG A 316 -23.25 44.63 -8.71
N ALA A 317 -23.62 43.59 -9.43
CA ALA A 317 -24.97 43.07 -9.37
C ALA A 317 -25.04 41.98 -8.28
N ASP A 318 -26.22 41.81 -7.71
CA ASP A 318 -26.52 40.76 -6.76
C ASP A 318 -26.23 39.39 -7.36
N GLY A 319 -25.71 38.48 -6.56
CA GLY A 319 -25.34 37.14 -6.98
C GLY A 319 -24.03 37.05 -7.78
N THR A 320 -23.29 38.18 -7.97
CA THR A 320 -21.97 38.10 -8.61
C THR A 320 -20.91 37.57 -7.64
N PHE A 321 -19.84 36.99 -8.22
CA PHE A 321 -18.76 36.31 -7.46
C PHE A 321 -19.28 35.23 -6.50
N ALA A 322 -20.28 34.49 -7.00
CA ALA A 322 -20.91 33.43 -6.24
C ALA A 322 -19.93 32.32 -5.86
N PHE A 323 -20.09 31.83 -4.66
CA PHE A 323 -19.31 30.73 -4.09
C PHE A 323 -19.78 29.38 -4.65
N THR A 324 -18.84 28.45 -4.82
CA THR A 324 -19.12 27.06 -5.15
C THR A 324 -18.65 26.16 -4.01
N GLY A 325 -19.60 25.57 -3.29
CA GLY A 325 -19.29 24.74 -2.12
C GLY A 325 -20.34 24.86 -1.03
N ALA A 326 -19.97 24.60 0.21
CA ALA A 326 -20.87 24.65 1.34
C ALA A 326 -20.39 25.62 2.44
N ILE A 327 -21.34 26.32 3.10
CA ILE A 327 -21.08 27.24 4.23
C ILE A 327 -22.00 26.86 5.39
N SER A 328 -21.47 26.93 6.61
CA SER A 328 -22.23 26.82 7.86
C SER A 328 -21.73 27.79 8.93
N ASP A 329 -22.51 27.96 9.98
CA ASP A 329 -22.14 28.63 11.23
C ASP A 329 -21.53 30.02 11.04
N VAL A 330 -22.21 30.88 10.32
CA VAL A 330 -21.81 32.29 10.12
C VAL A 330 -22.23 33.09 11.33
N ALA A 331 -21.26 33.69 12.04
CA ALA A 331 -21.52 34.50 13.22
C ALA A 331 -20.92 35.92 13.12
N ILE A 332 -21.65 36.93 13.59
CA ILE A 332 -21.30 38.33 13.58
C ILE A 332 -21.41 38.87 15.01
N TYR A 333 -20.34 39.52 15.50
CA TYR A 333 -20.27 40.07 16.84
C TYR A 333 -19.89 41.55 16.82
N ASN A 334 -20.42 42.32 17.77
CA ASN A 334 -19.98 43.68 18.10
C ASN A 334 -19.01 43.71 19.29
N SER A 335 -18.24 42.63 19.42
CA SER A 335 -17.18 42.43 20.40
C SER A 335 -16.01 41.72 19.76
N ILE A 336 -14.87 41.69 20.43
CA ILE A 336 -13.68 40.96 19.98
C ILE A 336 -13.70 39.55 20.51
N ILE A 337 -13.62 38.58 19.61
CA ILE A 337 -13.23 37.22 19.89
C ILE A 337 -11.73 37.14 19.65
N ASP A 338 -10.95 36.99 20.70
CA ASP A 338 -9.49 36.97 20.59
C ASP A 338 -8.96 35.65 20.01
N GLY A 339 -7.63 35.55 19.83
CA GLY A 339 -7.00 34.37 19.27
C GLY A 339 -7.24 33.09 20.09
N GLN A 340 -7.42 33.20 21.42
CA GLN A 340 -7.79 32.06 22.23
C GLN A 340 -9.22 31.62 21.94
N GLY A 341 -10.15 32.57 21.85
CA GLY A 341 -11.54 32.28 21.50
C GLY A 341 -11.67 31.61 20.11
N PHE A 342 -10.89 32.06 19.11
CA PHE A 342 -10.85 31.38 17.80
C PHE A 342 -10.30 29.97 17.89
N ARG A 343 -9.29 29.73 18.71
CA ARG A 343 -8.73 28.39 18.95
C ARG A 343 -9.75 27.47 19.60
N GLU A 344 -10.39 27.92 20.69
CA GLU A 344 -11.42 27.14 21.40
C GLU A 344 -12.60 26.78 20.48
N ARG A 345 -12.99 27.66 19.55
CA ARG A 345 -14.02 27.36 18.55
C ARG A 345 -13.56 26.34 17.52
N TYR A 346 -12.33 26.49 17.03
CA TYR A 346 -11.76 25.52 16.11
C TYR A 346 -11.63 24.13 16.74
N GLU A 347 -11.16 24.04 17.99
CA GLU A 347 -11.14 22.78 18.75
C GLU A 347 -12.55 22.19 18.93
N ALA A 348 -13.56 23.05 19.14
CA ALA A 348 -14.96 22.65 19.21
C ALA A 348 -15.56 22.13 17.90
N THR A 349 -14.91 22.36 16.75
CA THR A 349 -15.26 21.71 15.47
C THR A 349 -14.71 20.31 15.34
N SER A 350 -13.70 19.92 16.14
CA SER A 350 -12.90 18.71 16.01
C SER A 350 -12.13 18.59 14.67
N LEU A 351 -11.96 19.69 13.94
CA LEU A 351 -11.21 19.68 12.67
C LEU A 351 -9.72 19.42 12.88
N ASP A 352 -9.10 19.96 13.93
CA ASP A 352 -7.72 19.69 14.33
C ASP A 352 -7.50 18.23 14.73
N LEU A 353 -8.44 17.68 15.51
CA LEU A 353 -8.41 16.27 15.92
C LEU A 353 -8.56 15.33 14.72
N SER A 354 -9.43 15.68 13.77
CA SER A 354 -9.61 14.91 12.54
C SER A 354 -8.33 14.90 11.69
N GLU A 355 -7.59 15.99 11.66
CA GLU A 355 -6.32 16.07 10.94
C GLU A 355 -5.23 15.22 11.63
N GLN A 356 -5.19 15.19 12.97
CA GLN A 356 -4.29 14.30 13.71
C GLN A 356 -4.58 12.84 13.37
N PHE A 357 -5.83 12.39 13.44
CA PHE A 357 -6.21 11.03 13.07
C PHE A 357 -5.88 10.70 11.61
N ARG A 358 -6.08 11.67 10.69
CA ARG A 358 -5.71 11.51 9.28
C ARG A 358 -4.22 11.25 9.11
N LEU A 359 -3.37 12.07 9.78
CA LEU A 359 -1.91 11.92 9.73
C LEU A 359 -1.46 10.60 10.35
N ASP A 360 -2.03 10.21 11.49
CA ASP A 360 -1.70 8.95 12.14
C ASP A 360 -2.09 7.74 11.27
N THR A 361 -3.27 7.78 10.66
CA THR A 361 -3.72 6.74 9.73
C THR A 361 -2.82 6.69 8.49
N GLN A 362 -2.46 7.84 7.92
CA GLN A 362 -1.55 7.92 6.77
C GLN A 362 -0.18 7.31 7.10
N ASN A 363 0.40 7.65 8.26
CA ASN A 363 1.67 7.09 8.72
C ASN A 363 1.66 5.55 8.83
N VAL A 364 0.53 4.97 9.21
CA VAL A 364 0.34 3.52 9.26
C VAL A 364 0.25 2.95 7.85
N LEU A 365 -0.53 3.57 6.97
CA LEU A 365 -0.73 3.13 5.60
C LEU A 365 0.55 3.22 4.75
N ASP A 366 1.39 4.23 4.97
CA ASP A 366 2.67 4.41 4.27
C ASP A 366 3.63 3.21 4.45
N GLN A 367 3.42 2.38 5.48
CA GLN A 367 4.17 1.14 5.67
C GLN A 367 3.85 0.08 4.60
N ILE A 368 2.69 0.17 3.94
CA ILE A 368 2.27 -0.80 2.91
C ILE A 368 3.28 -0.81 1.75
N GLY A 369 3.67 0.38 1.26
CA GLY A 369 4.65 0.49 0.18
C GLY A 369 6.00 -0.13 0.55
N GLN A 370 6.48 0.08 1.78
CA GLN A 370 7.73 -0.50 2.26
C GLN A 370 7.66 -2.04 2.35
N VAL A 371 6.57 -2.58 2.88
CA VAL A 371 6.36 -4.04 2.96
C VAL A 371 6.25 -4.66 1.57
N SER A 372 5.58 -3.98 0.64
CA SER A 372 5.49 -4.41 -0.77
C SER A 372 6.88 -4.48 -1.39
N GLU A 373 7.68 -3.41 -1.29
CA GLU A 373 9.04 -3.33 -1.82
C GLU A 373 9.97 -4.41 -1.20
N ASP A 374 9.88 -4.64 0.11
CA ASP A 374 10.71 -5.61 0.84
C ASP A 374 10.33 -7.08 0.56
N SER A 375 9.22 -7.35 -0.12
CA SER A 375 8.67 -8.70 -0.33
C SER A 375 9.27 -9.43 -1.54
N HIS A 376 10.53 -9.13 -1.91
CA HIS A 376 11.20 -9.73 -3.04
C HIS A 376 12.13 -10.90 -2.68
N ILE A 377 12.30 -11.87 -3.61
CA ILE A 377 13.32 -12.92 -3.55
C ILE A 377 14.10 -12.96 -4.86
N ARG A 378 15.41 -12.77 -4.79
CA ARG A 378 16.34 -12.82 -5.94
C ARG A 378 15.93 -11.92 -7.11
N GLY A 379 15.29 -10.79 -6.83
CA GLY A 379 14.86 -9.83 -7.85
C GLY A 379 13.50 -10.13 -8.46
N ILE A 380 12.70 -11.02 -7.86
CA ILE A 380 11.28 -11.23 -8.21
C ILE A 380 10.44 -10.76 -7.04
N ASN A 381 9.52 -9.85 -7.30
CA ASN A 381 8.57 -9.32 -6.33
C ASN A 381 7.13 -9.44 -6.85
N LEU A 382 6.41 -10.42 -6.33
CA LEU A 382 5.01 -10.68 -6.70
C LEU A 382 4.03 -9.60 -6.19
N LEU A 383 4.48 -8.68 -5.32
CA LEU A 383 3.68 -7.56 -4.83
C LEU A 383 4.00 -6.24 -5.55
N GLU A 384 4.84 -6.28 -6.60
CA GLU A 384 5.21 -5.16 -7.48
C GLU A 384 5.05 -5.50 -8.97
N ASP A 385 4.00 -6.25 -9.32
CA ASP A 385 3.63 -6.60 -10.71
C ASP A 385 4.72 -7.41 -11.46
N GLU A 386 5.59 -8.14 -10.74
CA GLU A 386 6.59 -9.01 -11.35
C GLU A 386 6.11 -10.47 -11.37
N ASP A 387 6.07 -11.07 -12.56
CA ASP A 387 5.62 -12.45 -12.74
C ASP A 387 6.69 -13.48 -12.38
N LEU A 388 6.25 -14.59 -11.77
CA LEU A 388 7.09 -15.74 -11.50
C LEU A 388 6.74 -16.89 -12.46
N ILE A 389 7.73 -17.34 -13.24
CA ILE A 389 7.59 -18.51 -14.14
C ILE A 389 8.39 -19.68 -13.57
N VAL A 390 7.71 -20.82 -13.36
CA VAL A 390 8.31 -22.07 -12.87
C VAL A 390 8.11 -23.18 -13.89
N ASP A 391 9.21 -23.68 -14.48
CA ASP A 391 9.20 -24.78 -15.43
C ASP A 391 9.07 -26.14 -14.70
N PHE A 392 8.26 -27.07 -15.26
CA PHE A 392 8.02 -28.40 -14.72
C PHE A 392 8.63 -29.54 -15.53
N ASN A 393 9.17 -29.23 -16.70
CA ASN A 393 9.88 -30.20 -17.53
C ASN A 393 11.07 -29.54 -18.23
N VAL A 394 12.03 -30.40 -18.65
CA VAL A 394 13.28 -29.94 -19.28
C VAL A 394 13.04 -29.20 -20.59
N ASP A 395 11.99 -29.57 -21.31
CA ASP A 395 11.62 -28.93 -22.60
C ASP A 395 10.82 -27.62 -22.42
N ARG A 396 10.54 -27.19 -21.18
CA ARG A 396 9.80 -25.97 -20.82
C ARG A 396 8.42 -25.84 -21.47
N THR A 397 7.81 -26.99 -21.83
CA THR A 397 6.46 -27.04 -22.39
C THR A 397 5.36 -27.07 -21.34
N SER A 398 5.73 -27.40 -20.08
CA SER A 398 4.86 -27.39 -18.91
C SER A 398 5.45 -26.43 -17.87
N LYS A 399 4.70 -25.38 -17.55
CA LYS A 399 5.09 -24.33 -16.59
C LYS A 399 3.90 -23.89 -15.76
N LEU A 400 4.16 -23.30 -14.60
CA LEU A 400 3.24 -22.44 -13.87
C LEU A 400 3.70 -21.00 -14.07
N GLU A 401 2.76 -20.13 -14.36
CA GLU A 401 2.94 -18.69 -14.42
C GLU A 401 2.11 -18.09 -13.28
N VAL A 402 2.79 -17.47 -12.32
CA VAL A 402 2.18 -16.78 -11.20
C VAL A 402 2.26 -15.30 -11.52
N GLU A 403 1.11 -14.69 -11.79
CA GLU A 403 1.01 -13.26 -12.11
C GLU A 403 1.25 -12.43 -10.85
N GLY A 404 2.13 -11.43 -10.95
CA GLY A 404 2.32 -10.39 -9.93
C GLY A 404 1.09 -9.51 -9.78
N ALA A 405 1.06 -8.70 -8.74
CA ALA A 405 0.09 -7.63 -8.55
C ALA A 405 0.76 -6.48 -7.82
N GLN A 406 0.36 -5.24 -8.12
CA GLN A 406 0.90 -4.05 -7.48
C GLN A 406 0.00 -3.63 -6.32
N PHE A 407 0.59 -3.33 -5.16
CA PHE A 407 -0.12 -2.89 -3.96
C PHE A 407 0.49 -1.58 -3.44
N THR A 408 0.24 -0.48 -4.17
CA THR A 408 0.49 0.88 -3.70
C THR A 408 -0.75 1.45 -3.02
N LEU A 409 -0.61 2.56 -2.30
CA LEU A 409 -1.77 3.26 -1.73
C LEU A 409 -2.74 3.75 -2.81
N GLU A 410 -2.23 4.17 -3.98
CA GLU A 410 -3.03 4.59 -5.13
C GLU A 410 -3.86 3.43 -5.69
N ASP A 411 -3.24 2.25 -5.90
CA ASP A 411 -3.93 1.06 -6.41
C ASP A 411 -5.03 0.59 -5.45
N LEU A 412 -4.81 0.72 -4.15
CA LEU A 412 -5.76 0.36 -3.11
C LEU A 412 -6.81 1.46 -2.82
N GLY A 413 -6.71 2.64 -3.49
CA GLY A 413 -7.60 3.78 -3.26
C GLY A 413 -7.48 4.39 -1.86
N LEU A 414 -6.27 4.39 -1.28
CA LEU A 414 -5.96 4.84 0.08
C LEU A 414 -4.97 6.02 0.13
N ASP A 415 -4.64 6.59 -1.02
CA ASP A 415 -3.68 7.69 -1.17
C ASP A 415 -4.18 9.04 -0.65
N ASN A 416 -5.51 9.21 -0.52
CA ASN A 416 -6.15 10.47 -0.11
C ASN A 416 -7.28 10.23 0.91
N ILE A 417 -6.91 9.77 2.10
CA ILE A 417 -7.87 9.61 3.20
C ILE A 417 -8.17 10.96 3.83
N GLN A 418 -9.46 11.27 3.99
CA GLN A 418 -9.97 12.45 4.68
C GLN A 418 -10.89 12.02 5.83
N LEU A 419 -10.84 12.74 6.96
CA LEU A 419 -11.59 12.39 8.18
C LEU A 419 -12.34 13.58 8.80
N GLN A 420 -12.45 14.70 8.09
CA GLN A 420 -13.06 15.93 8.61
C GLN A 420 -14.59 15.82 8.78
N ARG A 421 -15.22 14.96 7.97
CA ARG A 421 -16.68 14.79 7.91
C ARG A 421 -17.09 13.33 8.10
N PRO A 422 -18.25 13.06 8.70
CA PRO A 422 -18.74 11.70 8.87
C PRO A 422 -18.77 10.87 7.59
N SER A 423 -19.16 11.46 6.47
CA SER A 423 -19.18 10.79 5.15
C SER A 423 -17.79 10.33 4.70
N GLN A 424 -16.76 11.15 4.94
CA GLN A 424 -15.37 10.84 4.61
C GLN A 424 -14.81 9.70 5.47
N VAL A 425 -15.18 9.67 6.75
CA VAL A 425 -14.80 8.57 7.67
C VAL A 425 -15.44 7.25 7.21
N GLU A 426 -16.72 7.28 6.85
CA GLU A 426 -17.40 6.09 6.31
C GLU A 426 -16.80 5.66 4.95
N GLU A 427 -16.37 6.59 4.14
CA GLU A 427 -15.66 6.32 2.87
C GLU A 427 -14.30 5.69 3.13
N ALA A 428 -13.50 6.24 4.05
CA ALA A 428 -12.22 5.67 4.45
C ALA A 428 -12.37 4.23 4.95
N ILE A 429 -13.35 3.95 5.82
CA ILE A 429 -13.66 2.59 6.29
C ILE A 429 -14.00 1.66 5.10
N ARG A 430 -14.85 2.11 4.17
CA ARG A 430 -15.19 1.31 2.98
C ARG A 430 -13.98 1.01 2.12
N ASN A 431 -13.12 2.01 1.87
CA ASN A 431 -11.92 1.87 1.05
C ASN A 431 -10.92 0.90 1.69
N ILE A 432 -10.65 1.03 2.99
CA ILE A 432 -9.78 0.11 3.73
C ILE A 432 -10.34 -1.33 3.67
N ARG A 433 -11.64 -1.54 3.86
CA ARG A 433 -12.26 -2.87 3.76
C ARG A 433 -12.19 -3.45 2.35
N ASN A 434 -12.32 -2.62 1.31
CA ASN A 434 -12.14 -3.05 -0.07
C ASN A 434 -10.70 -3.48 -0.32
N ALA A 435 -9.71 -2.71 0.16
CA ALA A 435 -8.30 -3.05 0.08
C ALA A 435 -7.99 -4.38 0.81
N ILE A 436 -8.53 -4.60 2.02
CA ILE A 436 -8.40 -5.87 2.75
C ILE A 436 -8.94 -7.03 1.92
N LYS A 437 -10.11 -6.85 1.30
CA LYS A 437 -10.71 -7.88 0.44
C LYS A 437 -9.82 -8.19 -0.76
N GLU A 438 -9.33 -7.19 -1.45
CA GLU A 438 -8.48 -7.33 -2.64
C GLU A 438 -7.19 -8.09 -2.32
N ILE A 439 -6.50 -7.70 -1.24
CA ILE A 439 -5.29 -8.38 -0.76
C ILE A 439 -5.55 -9.83 -0.39
N ARG A 440 -6.66 -10.13 0.28
CA ARG A 440 -7.07 -11.51 0.61
C ARG A 440 -7.39 -12.34 -0.63
N ASP A 441 -8.05 -11.76 -1.61
CA ASP A 441 -8.36 -12.44 -2.88
C ASP A 441 -7.07 -12.83 -3.61
N TYR A 442 -6.08 -11.93 -3.66
CA TYR A 442 -4.77 -12.21 -4.23
C TYR A 442 -3.99 -13.25 -3.41
N GLY A 443 -3.99 -13.13 -2.07
CA GLY A 443 -3.38 -14.13 -1.19
C GLY A 443 -3.97 -15.53 -1.39
N THR A 444 -5.26 -15.64 -1.65
CA THR A 444 -5.93 -16.92 -1.97
C THR A 444 -5.44 -17.50 -3.30
N LYS A 445 -5.22 -16.65 -4.32
CA LYS A 445 -4.63 -17.07 -5.60
C LYS A 445 -3.21 -17.60 -5.40
N LEU A 446 -2.37 -16.86 -4.69
CA LEU A 446 -0.99 -17.29 -4.39
C LEU A 446 -0.95 -18.57 -3.55
N ALA A 447 -1.85 -18.74 -2.58
CA ALA A 447 -1.94 -19.99 -1.79
C ALA A 447 -2.32 -21.20 -2.66
N THR A 448 -3.14 -21.00 -3.69
CA THR A 448 -3.47 -22.03 -4.67
C THR A 448 -2.24 -22.40 -5.50
N ASP A 449 -1.50 -21.40 -6.01
CA ASP A 449 -0.29 -21.62 -6.79
C ASP A 449 0.82 -22.27 -5.96
N PHE A 450 0.95 -21.89 -4.70
CA PHE A 450 1.83 -22.55 -3.72
C PHE A 450 1.50 -24.03 -3.57
N ALA A 451 0.22 -24.37 -3.43
CA ALA A 451 -0.21 -25.77 -3.33
C ALA A 451 0.13 -26.57 -4.61
N VAL A 452 -0.05 -25.96 -5.78
CA VAL A 452 0.33 -26.56 -7.07
C VAL A 452 1.84 -26.83 -7.12
N LEU A 453 2.67 -25.86 -6.72
CA LEU A 453 4.13 -26.04 -6.69
C LEU A 453 4.56 -27.14 -5.72
N THR A 454 3.97 -27.23 -4.54
CA THR A 454 4.26 -28.28 -3.56
C THR A 454 3.93 -29.68 -4.11
N ILE A 455 2.77 -29.82 -4.77
CA ILE A 455 2.41 -31.09 -5.43
C ILE A 455 3.40 -31.42 -6.56
N ARG A 456 3.87 -30.44 -7.30
CA ARG A 456 4.86 -30.60 -8.37
C ARG A 456 6.25 -30.95 -7.84
N GLU A 457 6.64 -30.37 -6.71
CA GLU A 457 7.87 -30.72 -6.00
C GLU A 457 7.88 -32.19 -5.61
N ASP A 458 6.82 -32.68 -4.95
CA ASP A 458 6.66 -34.08 -4.56
C ASP A 458 6.66 -35.02 -5.77
N PHE A 459 5.95 -34.66 -6.84
CA PHE A 459 5.92 -35.42 -8.07
C PHE A 459 7.31 -35.52 -8.73
N THR A 460 8.04 -34.42 -8.79
CA THR A 460 9.38 -34.34 -9.37
C THR A 460 10.37 -35.17 -8.56
N ASN A 461 10.32 -35.12 -7.23
CA ASN A 461 11.12 -35.98 -6.34
C ASN A 461 10.85 -37.45 -6.60
N ASN A 462 9.58 -37.86 -6.76
CA ASN A 462 9.22 -39.22 -7.07
C ASN A 462 9.74 -39.70 -8.44
N ILE A 463 9.74 -38.83 -9.44
CA ILE A 463 10.30 -39.08 -10.77
C ILE A 463 11.82 -39.30 -10.65
N ILE A 464 12.54 -38.41 -9.96
CA ILE A 464 14.00 -38.54 -9.73
C ILE A 464 14.31 -39.90 -9.09
N ASN A 465 13.65 -40.21 -7.98
CA ASN A 465 13.82 -41.51 -7.29
C ASN A 465 13.56 -42.72 -8.23
N THR A 466 12.55 -42.60 -9.10
CA THR A 466 12.24 -43.68 -10.07
C THR A 466 13.35 -43.85 -11.11
N PHE A 467 13.88 -42.75 -11.65
CA PHE A 467 14.98 -42.82 -12.62
C PHE A 467 16.29 -43.29 -11.98
N GLU A 468 16.61 -42.84 -10.76
CA GLU A 468 17.80 -43.28 -10.01
C GLU A 468 17.72 -44.75 -9.67
N SER A 469 16.58 -45.23 -9.14
CA SER A 469 16.34 -46.64 -8.88
C SER A 469 16.46 -47.48 -10.15
N GLY A 470 15.82 -47.03 -11.25
CA GLY A 470 15.92 -47.73 -12.54
C GLY A 470 17.35 -47.72 -13.11
N ALA A 471 18.13 -46.68 -12.89
CA ALA A 471 19.53 -46.62 -13.27
C ALA A 471 20.38 -47.59 -12.43
N SER A 472 20.15 -47.69 -11.13
CA SER A 472 20.81 -48.59 -10.18
C SER A 472 20.50 -50.04 -10.51
N ASP A 473 19.25 -50.40 -10.75
CA ASP A 473 18.82 -51.76 -11.12
C ASP A 473 19.55 -52.30 -12.36
N LEU A 474 19.95 -51.44 -13.28
CA LEU A 474 20.67 -51.82 -14.50
C LEU A 474 22.15 -52.11 -14.24
N VAL A 475 22.78 -51.49 -13.25
CA VAL A 475 24.25 -51.55 -13.08
C VAL A 475 24.70 -52.07 -11.73
N ASP A 476 23.88 -52.06 -10.70
CA ASP A 476 24.26 -52.47 -9.36
C ASP A 476 24.40 -54.00 -9.26
N ALA A 477 25.25 -54.45 -8.36
CA ALA A 477 25.51 -55.85 -8.07
C ALA A 477 24.79 -56.28 -6.78
N ASP A 478 24.25 -57.48 -6.78
CA ASP A 478 23.89 -58.14 -5.52
C ASP A 478 25.17 -58.56 -4.80
N LEU A 479 25.53 -57.83 -3.75
CA LEU A 479 26.76 -58.07 -2.98
C LEU A 479 26.80 -59.40 -2.31
N ASN A 480 25.68 -60.06 -2.01
CA ASN A 480 25.62 -61.41 -1.44
C ASN A 480 25.96 -62.45 -2.52
N GLU A 481 25.39 -62.27 -3.73
CA GLU A 481 25.70 -63.12 -4.87
C GLU A 481 27.16 -62.95 -5.29
N GLU A 482 27.67 -61.76 -5.45
CA GLU A 482 29.07 -61.53 -5.82
C GLU A 482 30.05 -61.98 -4.72
N GLY A 483 29.68 -61.86 -3.43
CA GLY A 483 30.47 -62.43 -2.33
C GLY A 483 30.59 -63.96 -2.42
N ALA A 484 29.49 -64.66 -2.73
CA ALA A 484 29.48 -66.10 -2.96
C ALA A 484 30.28 -66.48 -4.22
N ASN A 485 30.16 -65.72 -5.29
CA ASN A 485 30.89 -65.87 -6.54
C ASN A 485 32.40 -65.68 -6.33
N LEU A 486 32.83 -64.73 -5.52
CA LEU A 486 34.22 -64.45 -5.18
C LEU A 486 34.81 -65.66 -4.46
N LEU A 487 34.13 -66.22 -3.43
CA LEU A 487 34.58 -67.41 -2.68
C LEU A 487 34.67 -68.60 -3.59
N ALA A 488 33.70 -68.80 -4.49
CA ALA A 488 33.73 -69.88 -5.47
C ALA A 488 34.88 -69.71 -6.48
N ALA A 489 35.16 -68.51 -6.96
CA ALA A 489 36.26 -68.23 -7.87
C ALA A 489 37.63 -68.42 -7.20
N GLN A 490 37.78 -67.96 -5.95
CA GLN A 490 38.98 -68.20 -5.15
C GLN A 490 39.25 -69.70 -4.93
N THR A 491 38.21 -70.47 -4.55
CA THR A 491 38.28 -71.88 -4.38
C THR A 491 38.70 -72.58 -5.68
N ARG A 492 38.14 -72.20 -6.83
CA ARG A 492 38.54 -72.70 -8.15
C ARG A 492 40.00 -72.39 -8.48
N LEU A 493 40.45 -71.16 -8.15
CA LEU A 493 41.83 -70.75 -8.35
C LEU A 493 42.79 -71.59 -7.51
N ASP A 494 42.46 -71.85 -6.24
CA ASP A 494 43.24 -72.68 -5.33
C ASP A 494 43.33 -74.15 -5.79
N VAL A 495 42.19 -74.73 -6.21
CA VAL A 495 42.11 -76.05 -6.77
C VAL A 495 42.93 -76.16 -8.07
N ALA A 496 42.81 -75.20 -8.96
CA ALA A 496 43.53 -75.16 -10.23
C ALA A 496 45.03 -74.98 -10.04
N THR A 497 45.49 -74.16 -9.09
CA THR A 497 46.91 -74.00 -8.76
C THR A 497 47.50 -75.28 -8.12
N THR A 498 46.74 -75.91 -7.24
CA THR A 498 47.11 -77.18 -6.64
C THR A 498 47.21 -78.30 -7.70
N SER A 499 46.23 -78.37 -8.62
CA SER A 499 46.22 -79.27 -9.75
C SER A 499 47.43 -79.09 -10.68
N LEU A 500 47.80 -77.80 -10.93
CA LEU A 500 48.99 -77.49 -11.71
C LEU A 500 50.27 -77.98 -11.02
N SER A 501 50.36 -77.79 -9.69
CA SER A 501 51.48 -78.32 -8.89
C SER A 501 51.61 -79.85 -8.97
N PHE A 502 50.50 -80.57 -8.83
CA PHE A 502 50.48 -82.00 -8.99
C PHE A 502 50.86 -82.46 -10.42
N SER A 503 50.35 -81.73 -11.43
CA SER A 503 50.70 -82.05 -12.82
C SER A 503 52.19 -81.81 -13.10
N GLY A 504 52.75 -80.74 -12.50
CA GLY A 504 54.19 -80.45 -12.59
C GLY A 504 55.05 -81.51 -11.90
N GLN A 505 54.66 -81.92 -10.67
CA GLN A 505 55.33 -82.96 -9.96
C GLN A 505 55.28 -84.34 -10.70
N SER A 506 54.12 -84.67 -11.28
CA SER A 506 53.96 -85.86 -12.09
C SER A 506 54.83 -85.84 -13.35
N ALA A 507 54.98 -84.68 -13.98
CA ALA A 507 55.87 -84.53 -15.14
C ALA A 507 57.35 -84.62 -14.78
N VAL A 508 57.77 -84.13 -13.62
CA VAL A 508 59.14 -84.25 -13.10
C VAL A 508 59.42 -85.68 -12.74
N SER A 509 58.53 -86.34 -12.03
CA SER A 509 58.71 -87.80 -11.69
C SER A 509 58.73 -88.68 -12.92
N LEU A 510 57.95 -88.36 -13.96
CA LEU A 510 58.02 -89.10 -15.24
C LEU A 510 59.36 -88.82 -15.96
N ALA A 511 59.89 -87.62 -15.90
CA ALA A 511 61.20 -87.29 -16.47
C ALA A 511 62.32 -87.96 -15.71
N ASP A 512 62.24 -88.07 -14.38
CA ASP A 512 63.21 -88.78 -13.55
C ASP A 512 63.19 -90.28 -13.83
N VAL A 513 62.01 -90.89 -14.03
CA VAL A 513 61.88 -92.28 -14.40
C VAL A 513 62.44 -92.54 -15.81
N LEU A 514 62.22 -91.67 -16.75
CA LEU A 514 62.76 -91.74 -18.10
C LEU A 514 64.30 -91.55 -18.14
N GLN A 515 64.83 -90.63 -17.30
CA GLN A 515 66.29 -90.47 -17.14
C GLN A 515 66.95 -91.66 -16.43
N GLY A 516 66.31 -92.26 -15.41
CA GLY A 516 66.75 -93.45 -14.75
C GLY A 516 66.74 -94.67 -15.67
N ALA A 517 65.83 -94.72 -16.61
CA ALA A 517 65.78 -95.82 -17.63
C ALA A 517 66.84 -95.68 -18.74
N GLN A 518 67.43 -94.52 -18.95
CA GLN A 518 68.53 -94.31 -19.91
C GLN A 518 69.92 -94.56 -19.31
N GLY A 519 70.03 -94.76 -18.02
CA GLY A 519 71.32 -95.05 -17.31
C GLY A 519 71.55 -96.55 -17.10
N SER A 520 70.74 -97.42 -17.64
CA SER A 520 70.86 -98.89 -17.48
C SER A 520 71.05 -99.65 -18.79
N PHE A 521 71.82 -99.02 -19.72
CA PHE A 521 72.38 -99.80 -20.87
C PHE A 521 73.84 -99.50 -21.03
#